data_2b732a1cfa3b8609ec4b1170d1fd41e3
#
_entry.id   2b732a1cfa3b8609ec4b1170d1fd41e3
#
_cell.length_a   1.000
_cell.length_b   1.000
_cell.length_c   1.000
_cell.angle_alpha   90.00
_cell.angle_beta   90.00
_cell.angle_gamma   90.00
#
_symmetry.space_group_name_H-M   'P 1'
#
loop_
_entity.id
_entity.type
_entity.pdbx_description
1 polymer ?
#
loop_
_entity_poly.entity_id
_entity_poly.type
_entity_poly.pdbx_seq_one_letter_code
_entity_poly.pdbx_strand_id
1 'polypeptide(L)'
;MEALNNVIRYSPTGEYLRLVILRRLARGPAKVQEIDKLAEEAVRRLHVRYDWRVWPRLLAREVEVKDGSVELTHVGRWILEQTGEEVAEYVKKWLGVSI
;
A
#
# COMPACT_ATOMS: atom_id res chain seq x y z
N MET A 1 -17.37 -13.28 -0.86
CA MET A 1 -17.20 -12.74 0.50
C MET A 1 -15.94 -13.24 1.17
N GLU A 2 -15.70 -14.53 1.13
CA GLU A 2 -14.49 -15.07 1.72
C GLU A 2 -13.23 -14.58 1.02
N ALA A 3 -13.30 -14.43 -0.31
CA ALA A 3 -12.18 -13.91 -1.07
C ALA A 3 -11.81 -12.51 -0.61
N LEU A 4 -12.81 -11.67 -0.32
CA LEU A 4 -12.58 -10.31 0.16
C LEU A 4 -11.93 -10.33 1.54
N ASN A 5 -12.36 -11.22 2.42
CA ASN A 5 -11.77 -11.33 3.75
C ASN A 5 -10.32 -11.78 3.69
N ASN A 6 -9.94 -12.56 2.67
CA ASN A 6 -8.55 -12.98 2.48
C ASN A 6 -7.69 -11.88 1.87
N VAL A 7 -8.30 -10.97 1.12
CA VAL A 7 -7.63 -9.86 0.46
C VAL A 7 -7.39 -8.70 1.42
N ILE A 8 -8.43 -8.35 2.17
CA ILE A 8 -8.40 -7.19 3.07
C ILE A 8 -7.87 -7.63 4.42
N ARG A 9 -6.68 -7.14 4.80
CA ARG A 9 -6.03 -7.50 6.06
C ARG A 9 -5.93 -6.35 7.04
N TYR A 10 -6.11 -5.12 6.56
CA TYR A 10 -5.91 -3.92 7.37
C TYR A 10 -7.16 -3.05 7.31
N SER A 11 -7.17 -2.00 8.14
CA SER A 11 -8.22 -1.00 8.10
C SER A 11 -8.22 -0.31 6.72
N PRO A 12 -9.31 0.40 6.37
CA PRO A 12 -9.33 1.13 5.09
C PRO A 12 -8.14 2.04 4.90
N THR A 13 -7.70 2.76 5.95
CA THR A 13 -6.54 3.63 5.86
C THR A 13 -5.26 2.83 5.61
N GLY A 14 -5.10 1.71 6.31
CA GLY A 14 -3.94 0.83 6.10
C GLY A 14 -3.90 0.26 4.69
N GLU A 15 -5.05 -0.16 4.16
CA GLU A 15 -5.12 -0.68 2.81
C GLU A 15 -4.87 0.41 1.77
N TYR A 16 -5.34 1.63 2.02
CA TYR A 16 -5.06 2.74 1.14
C TYR A 16 -3.56 3.01 1.06
N LEU A 17 -2.91 3.10 2.22
CA LEU A 17 -1.47 3.32 2.30
C LEU A 17 -0.71 2.22 1.56
N ARG A 18 -1.08 0.99 1.82
CA ARG A 18 -0.46 -0.18 1.19
C ARG A 18 -0.59 -0.12 -0.33
N LEU A 19 -1.80 0.11 -0.83
CA LEU A 19 -2.05 0.09 -2.27
C LEU A 19 -1.32 1.23 -3.00
N VAL A 20 -1.30 2.42 -2.41
CA VAL A 20 -0.58 3.56 -2.97
C VAL A 20 0.89 3.22 -3.17
N ILE A 21 1.51 2.62 -2.16
CA ILE A 21 2.93 2.26 -2.23
C ILE A 21 3.16 1.14 -3.26
N LEU A 22 2.34 0.09 -3.23
CA LEU A 22 2.50 -1.01 -4.17
C LEU A 22 2.35 -0.54 -5.61
N ARG A 23 1.40 0.34 -5.89
CA ARG A 23 1.21 0.87 -7.25
C ARG A 23 2.38 1.73 -7.68
N ARG A 24 2.96 2.51 -6.76
CA ARG A 24 4.17 3.26 -7.09
C ARG A 24 5.31 2.31 -7.47
N LEU A 25 5.51 1.27 -6.68
CA LEU A 25 6.60 0.32 -6.89
C LEU A 25 6.39 -0.58 -8.10
N ALA A 26 5.16 -0.70 -8.58
CA ALA A 26 4.88 -1.42 -9.82
C ALA A 26 5.58 -0.78 -11.02
N ARG A 27 5.91 0.51 -10.93
CA ARG A 27 6.60 1.24 -11.99
C ARG A 27 8.12 1.13 -11.88
N GLY A 28 8.62 0.55 -10.82
CA GLY A 28 10.05 0.36 -10.60
C GLY A 28 10.46 0.70 -9.18
N PRO A 29 11.69 0.39 -8.80
CA PRO A 29 12.19 0.68 -7.46
C PRO A 29 12.17 2.17 -7.15
N ALA A 30 12.14 2.49 -5.86
CA ALA A 30 12.15 3.85 -5.37
C ALA A 30 13.06 3.93 -4.15
N LYS A 31 13.54 5.12 -3.84
CA LYS A 31 14.32 5.33 -2.62
C LYS A 31 13.39 5.30 -1.40
N VAL A 32 13.92 4.87 -0.26
CA VAL A 32 13.17 4.86 0.99
C VAL A 32 12.56 6.23 1.27
N GLN A 33 13.33 7.31 1.07
CA GLN A 33 12.85 8.67 1.33
C GLN A 33 11.65 9.02 0.43
N GLU A 34 11.65 8.54 -0.79
CA GLU A 34 10.53 8.77 -1.72
C GLU A 34 9.28 8.06 -1.22
N ILE A 35 9.43 6.83 -0.74
CA ILE A 35 8.29 6.07 -0.22
C ILE A 35 7.79 6.67 1.11
N ASP A 36 8.69 7.12 1.97
CA ASP A 36 8.30 7.83 3.20
C ASP A 36 7.44 9.05 2.88
N LYS A 37 7.87 9.84 1.91
CA LYS A 37 7.15 11.04 1.52
C LYS A 37 5.78 10.69 0.91
N LEU A 38 5.75 9.67 0.09
CA LEU A 38 4.50 9.19 -0.51
C LEU A 38 3.52 8.72 0.57
N ALA A 39 4.02 7.97 1.54
CA ALA A 39 3.22 7.46 2.65
C ALA A 39 2.65 8.61 3.48
N GLU A 40 3.48 9.60 3.81
CA GLU A 40 3.06 10.77 4.57
C GLU A 40 1.97 11.53 3.83
N GLU A 41 2.16 11.79 2.55
CA GLU A 41 1.19 12.51 1.75
C GLU A 41 -0.13 11.76 1.61
N ALA A 42 -0.07 10.44 1.47
CA ALA A 42 -1.27 9.62 1.37
C ALA A 42 -2.13 9.73 2.63
N VAL A 43 -1.52 9.61 3.80
CA VAL A 43 -2.25 9.73 5.06
C VAL A 43 -2.77 11.14 5.25
N ARG A 44 -1.98 12.15 4.89
CA ARG A 44 -2.39 13.55 5.02
C ARG A 44 -3.63 13.86 4.19
N ARG A 45 -3.76 13.28 3.00
CA ARG A 45 -4.94 13.48 2.13
C ARG A 45 -6.22 13.01 2.78
N LEU A 46 -6.14 12.00 3.64
CA LEU A 46 -7.32 11.45 4.28
C LEU A 46 -7.78 12.26 5.49
N HIS A 47 -6.95 13.19 5.96
CA HIS A 47 -7.23 14.01 7.15
C HIS A 47 -7.51 13.14 8.38
N VAL A 48 -6.76 12.04 8.52
CA VAL A 48 -6.92 11.12 9.64
C VAL A 48 -5.61 11.02 10.41
N ARG A 49 -5.70 10.54 11.64
CA ARG A 49 -4.52 10.20 12.42
C ARG A 49 -4.12 8.77 12.11
N TYR A 50 -2.99 8.62 11.45
CA TYR A 50 -2.46 7.31 11.14
C TYR A 50 -0.96 7.45 11.02
N ASP A 51 -0.22 6.56 11.64
CA ASP A 51 1.24 6.60 11.59
C ASP A 51 1.71 5.99 10.27
N TRP A 52 1.97 6.84 9.29
CA TRP A 52 2.43 6.40 7.97
C TRP A 52 3.77 5.67 8.04
N ARG A 53 4.54 5.88 9.11
CA ARG A 53 5.87 5.25 9.26
C ARG A 53 5.79 3.75 9.47
N VAL A 54 4.58 3.20 9.66
CA VAL A 54 4.41 1.76 9.79
C VAL A 54 4.46 1.01 8.45
N TRP A 55 4.58 1.73 7.32
CA TRP A 55 4.51 1.08 6.01
C TRP A 55 5.50 -0.08 5.84
N PRO A 56 6.75 -0.03 6.34
CA PRO A 56 7.65 -1.19 6.17
C PRO A 56 7.12 -2.44 6.83
N ARG A 57 6.40 -2.28 7.94
CA ARG A 57 5.79 -3.39 8.65
C ARG A 57 4.57 -3.93 7.92
N LEU A 58 3.72 -3.02 7.41
CA LEU A 58 2.53 -3.42 6.65
C LEU A 58 2.90 -4.19 5.40
N LEU A 59 4.02 -3.85 4.80
CA LEU A 59 4.44 -4.38 3.50
C LEU A 59 5.61 -5.35 3.60
N ALA A 60 5.85 -5.93 4.78
CA ALA A 60 7.06 -6.73 5.02
C ALA A 60 7.24 -7.87 4.02
N ARG A 61 6.16 -8.44 3.49
CA ARG A 61 6.22 -9.53 2.51
C ARG A 61 6.19 -9.04 1.07
N GLU A 62 5.62 -7.87 0.86
CA GLU A 62 5.35 -7.34 -0.48
C GLU A 62 6.52 -6.52 -1.02
N VAL A 63 7.37 -6.00 -0.14
CA VAL A 63 8.50 -5.18 -0.57
C VAL A 63 9.78 -5.63 0.08
N GLU A 64 10.90 -5.33 -0.57
CA GLU A 64 12.24 -5.55 -0.06
C GLU A 64 12.96 -4.21 -0.01
N VAL A 65 13.57 -3.91 1.13
CA VAL A 65 14.41 -2.71 1.28
C VAL A 65 15.85 -3.16 1.27
N LYS A 66 16.62 -2.64 0.32
CA LYS A 66 18.01 -3.01 0.16
C LYS A 66 18.82 -1.80 -0.29
N ASP A 67 19.86 -1.47 0.47
CA ASP A 67 20.77 -0.35 0.14
C ASP A 67 20.02 0.96 -0.08
N GLY A 68 19.01 1.22 0.76
CA GLY A 68 18.23 2.45 0.68
C GLY A 68 17.20 2.49 -0.43
N SER A 69 17.02 1.40 -1.14
CA SER A 69 16.05 1.27 -2.22
C SER A 69 14.95 0.29 -1.82
N VAL A 70 13.74 0.57 -2.29
CA VAL A 70 12.55 -0.26 -2.04
C VAL A 70 12.06 -0.80 -3.36
N GLU A 71 11.79 -2.10 -3.42
CA GLU A 71 11.22 -2.68 -4.63
C GLU A 71 10.22 -3.78 -4.27
N LEU A 72 9.32 -4.09 -5.21
CA LEU A 72 8.37 -5.17 -4.99
C LEU A 72 9.09 -6.51 -4.96
N THR A 73 8.68 -7.36 -4.02
CA THR A 73 9.05 -8.76 -4.08
C THR A 73 8.17 -9.46 -5.11
N HIS A 74 8.51 -10.69 -5.43
CA HIS A 74 7.68 -11.53 -6.27
C HIS A 74 6.26 -11.65 -5.68
N VAL A 75 6.17 -11.80 -4.37
CA VAL A 75 4.88 -11.88 -3.67
C VAL A 75 4.12 -10.57 -3.80
N GLY A 76 4.79 -9.44 -3.64
CA GLY A 76 4.14 -8.14 -3.75
C GLY A 76 3.56 -7.89 -5.13
N ARG A 77 4.30 -8.25 -6.17
CA ARG A 77 3.82 -8.11 -7.54
C ARG A 77 2.59 -8.98 -7.78
N TRP A 78 2.65 -10.22 -7.33
CA TRP A 78 1.54 -11.15 -7.49
C TRP A 78 0.28 -10.65 -6.77
N ILE A 79 0.43 -10.21 -5.52
CA ILE A 79 -0.69 -9.68 -4.73
C ILE A 79 -1.30 -8.46 -5.42
N LEU A 80 -0.47 -7.54 -5.89
CA LEU A 80 -0.97 -6.34 -6.56
C LEU A 80 -1.76 -6.70 -7.83
N GLU A 81 -1.25 -7.62 -8.62
CA GLU A 81 -1.91 -8.03 -9.85
C GLU A 81 -3.23 -8.75 -9.59
N GLN A 82 -3.27 -9.59 -8.56
CA GLN A 82 -4.44 -10.40 -8.27
C GLN A 82 -5.52 -9.68 -7.48
N THR A 83 -5.13 -8.75 -6.59
CA THR A 83 -6.07 -8.17 -5.64
C THR A 83 -6.17 -6.64 -5.68
N GLY A 84 -5.37 -5.97 -6.50
CA GLY A 84 -5.31 -4.51 -6.51
C GLY A 84 -6.66 -3.85 -6.76
N GLU A 85 -7.45 -4.39 -7.70
CA GLU A 85 -8.75 -3.82 -8.02
C GLU A 85 -9.74 -3.94 -6.85
N GLU A 86 -9.76 -5.09 -6.20
CA GLU A 86 -10.66 -5.33 -5.06
C GLU A 86 -10.30 -4.44 -3.89
N VAL A 87 -9.01 -4.27 -3.65
CA VAL A 87 -8.54 -3.38 -2.58
C VAL A 87 -8.91 -1.92 -2.91
N ALA A 88 -8.76 -1.52 -4.17
CA ALA A 88 -9.13 -0.17 -4.60
C ALA A 88 -10.62 0.09 -4.39
N GLU A 89 -11.48 -0.88 -4.68
CA GLU A 89 -12.92 -0.76 -4.46
C GLU A 89 -13.26 -0.68 -2.98
N TYR A 90 -12.59 -1.46 -2.15
CA TYR A 90 -12.77 -1.41 -0.71
C TYR A 90 -12.40 -0.03 -0.15
N VAL A 91 -11.27 0.51 -0.59
CA VAL A 91 -10.81 1.82 -0.17
C VAL A 91 -11.79 2.91 -0.60
N LYS A 92 -12.25 2.85 -1.85
CA LYS A 92 -13.22 3.79 -2.36
C LYS A 92 -14.52 3.76 -1.56
N LYS A 93 -14.99 2.57 -1.24
CA LYS A 93 -16.22 2.39 -0.49
C LYS A 93 -16.13 3.01 0.90
N TRP A 94 -15.04 2.79 1.60
CA TRP A 94 -14.92 3.19 3.00
C TRP A 94 -14.30 4.57 3.21
N LEU A 95 -13.47 5.04 2.30
CA LEU A 95 -12.79 6.33 2.42
C LEU A 95 -13.26 7.36 1.39
N GLY A 96 -13.98 6.92 0.38
CA GLY A 96 -14.44 7.81 -0.66
C GLY A 96 -13.35 8.36 -1.58
N VAL A 97 -12.18 7.70 -1.59
CA VAL A 97 -11.06 8.15 -2.42
C VAL A 97 -10.75 7.13 -3.50
N SER A 98 -10.34 7.61 -4.65
CA SER A 98 -9.91 6.77 -5.76
C SER A 98 -8.38 6.72 -5.81
N ILE A 99 -7.86 5.58 -6.18
CA ILE A 99 -6.41 5.40 -6.29
C ILE A 99 -6.03 5.15 -7.75
#